data_f8d0fb799915b8c0aecf17ddc2317cf9
#
_entry.id   f8d0fb799915b8c0aecf17ddc2317cf9
#
_cell.length_a   1.000
_cell.length_b   1.000
_cell.length_c   1.000
_cell.angle_alpha   90.00
_cell.angle_beta   90.00
_cell.angle_gamma   90.00
#
_symmetry.space_group_name_H-M   'P 1'
#
loop_
_entity.id
_entity.type
_entity.pdbx_description
1 polymer ?
#
loop_
_entity_poly.entity_id
_entity_poly.type
_entity_poly.pdbx_seq_one_letter_code
_entity_poly.pdbx_strand_id
1 'polypeptide(L)'
;MSYLLDTNIVSETIRRNPNKAVISWLDQIPAEALFVSVLTLGEIRKGIEALPDRRRREKLRLWLEHDLPAWFEGRVLPVGLAIADRWGRLLAEVGRPVPTIDSLLAATALHHELRLVTRNAGDFDYPGLEVINPFG
;
A
#
# COMPACT_ATOMS: atom_id res chain seq x y z
N MET A 1 -1.40 -7.41 15.76
CA MET A 1 -0.93 -6.20 15.09
C MET A 1 -0.96 -6.44 13.60
N SER A 2 -1.54 -5.53 12.84
CA SER A 2 -1.72 -5.68 11.40
C SER A 2 -1.26 -4.43 10.66
N TYR A 3 -0.96 -4.60 9.37
CA TYR A 3 -0.25 -3.60 8.58
C TYR A 3 -0.94 -3.36 7.23
N LEU A 4 -0.95 -2.11 6.79
CA LEU A 4 -1.36 -1.72 5.44
C LEU A 4 -0.10 -1.39 4.65
N LEU A 5 0.14 -2.13 3.57
CA LEU A 5 1.34 -1.95 2.75
C LEU A 5 1.10 -0.91 1.66
N ASP A 6 1.96 0.10 1.60
CA ASP A 6 1.95 1.07 0.50
C ASP A 6 2.49 0.42 -0.78
N THR A 7 2.21 1.03 -1.91
CA THR A 7 2.62 0.56 -3.24
C THR A 7 4.11 0.26 -3.32
N ASN A 8 4.96 1.12 -2.77
CA ASN A 8 6.41 0.94 -2.83
C ASN A 8 6.91 -0.30 -2.08
N ILE A 9 6.18 -0.77 -1.08
CA ILE A 9 6.52 -2.01 -0.37
C ILE A 9 6.17 -3.22 -1.24
N VAL A 10 4.95 -3.26 -1.78
CA VAL A 10 4.49 -4.36 -2.63
C VAL A 10 5.35 -4.46 -3.89
N SER A 11 5.63 -3.33 -4.53
CA SER A 11 6.44 -3.27 -5.76
C SER A 11 7.89 -3.70 -5.52
N GLU A 12 8.41 -3.53 -4.31
CA GLU A 12 9.77 -3.95 -3.99
C GLU A 12 9.94 -5.47 -4.15
N THR A 13 8.88 -6.24 -3.89
CA THR A 13 8.95 -7.72 -3.94
C THR A 13 9.17 -8.27 -5.35
N ILE A 14 8.88 -7.48 -6.39
CA ILE A 14 9.01 -7.90 -7.80
C ILE A 14 10.19 -7.25 -8.51
N ARG A 15 11.01 -6.49 -7.82
CA ARG A 15 12.23 -5.91 -8.39
C ARG A 15 13.29 -6.99 -8.56
N ARG A 16 14.19 -6.80 -9.54
CA ARG A 16 15.31 -7.75 -9.77
C ARG A 16 16.21 -7.89 -8.55
N ASN A 17 16.50 -6.77 -7.90
CA ASN A 17 17.34 -6.73 -6.70
C ASN A 17 16.54 -6.05 -5.59
N PRO A 18 15.59 -6.76 -4.95
CA PRO A 18 14.78 -6.16 -3.90
C PRO A 18 15.64 -5.78 -2.70
N ASN A 19 15.21 -4.73 -1.99
CA ASN A 19 15.86 -4.30 -0.77
C ASN A 19 15.79 -5.41 0.27
N LYS A 20 16.94 -5.86 0.76
CA LYS A 20 17.02 -7.02 1.67
C LYS A 20 16.32 -6.77 2.99
N ALA A 21 16.35 -5.54 3.49
CA ALA A 21 15.70 -5.19 4.75
C ALA A 21 14.18 -5.29 4.63
N VAL A 22 13.62 -4.87 3.48
CA VAL A 22 12.17 -4.98 3.22
C VAL A 22 11.75 -6.44 3.15
N ILE A 23 12.48 -7.26 2.41
CA ILE A 23 12.16 -8.69 2.28
C ILE A 23 12.26 -9.39 3.64
N SER A 24 13.31 -9.10 4.41
CA SER A 24 13.48 -9.65 5.75
C SER A 24 12.34 -9.25 6.68
N TRP A 25 11.92 -7.98 6.61
CA TRP A 25 10.80 -7.51 7.42
C TRP A 25 9.50 -8.25 7.06
N LEU A 26 9.20 -8.38 5.76
CA LEU A 26 8.01 -9.10 5.29
C LEU A 26 8.02 -10.57 5.71
N ASP A 27 9.18 -11.22 5.65
CA ASP A 27 9.32 -12.63 6.02
C ASP A 27 9.05 -12.88 7.52
N GLN A 28 9.21 -11.86 8.35
CA GLN A 28 8.98 -11.95 9.80
C GLN A 28 7.51 -11.74 10.18
N ILE A 29 6.68 -11.23 9.26
CA ILE A 29 5.29 -10.90 9.53
C ILE A 29 4.38 -12.00 8.99
N PRO A 30 3.43 -12.51 9.79
CA PRO A 30 2.46 -13.47 9.28
C PRO A 30 1.65 -12.88 8.12
N ALA A 31 1.40 -13.67 7.08
CA ALA A 31 0.68 -13.19 5.90
C ALA A 31 -0.69 -12.60 6.24
N GLU A 32 -1.39 -13.20 7.20
CA GLU A 32 -2.72 -12.74 7.65
C GLU A 32 -2.71 -11.37 8.32
N ALA A 33 -1.53 -10.84 8.67
CA ALA A 33 -1.38 -9.50 9.23
C ALA A 33 -1.08 -8.43 8.17
N LEU A 34 -0.93 -8.82 6.90
CA LEU A 34 -0.60 -7.92 5.80
C LEU A 34 -1.83 -7.63 4.94
N PHE A 35 -2.14 -6.35 4.78
CA PHE A 35 -3.29 -5.86 4.01
C PHE A 35 -2.84 -4.88 2.94
N VAL A 36 -3.60 -4.78 1.87
CA VAL A 36 -3.41 -3.75 0.82
C VAL A 36 -4.74 -3.10 0.49
N SER A 37 -4.69 -1.87 0.00
CA SER A 37 -5.85 -1.16 -0.51
C SER A 37 -6.05 -1.45 -2.00
N VAL A 38 -7.31 -1.40 -2.45
CA VAL A 38 -7.64 -1.40 -3.89
C VAL A 38 -6.90 -0.27 -4.62
N LEU A 39 -6.62 0.83 -3.94
CA LEU A 39 -5.86 1.96 -4.50
C LEU A 39 -4.44 1.54 -4.90
N THR A 40 -3.80 0.72 -4.07
CA THR A 40 -2.46 0.18 -4.35
C THR A 40 -2.47 -0.68 -5.61
N LEU A 41 -3.50 -1.52 -5.78
CA LEU A 41 -3.65 -2.31 -7.00
C LEU A 41 -3.78 -1.42 -8.24
N GLY A 42 -4.55 -0.34 -8.13
CA GLY A 42 -4.70 0.63 -9.21
C GLY A 42 -3.40 1.34 -9.56
N GLU A 43 -2.63 1.74 -8.56
CA GLU A 43 -1.33 2.38 -8.78
C GLU A 43 -0.33 1.43 -9.44
N ILE A 44 -0.32 0.17 -9.03
CA ILE A 44 0.53 -0.86 -9.63
C ILE A 44 0.12 -1.07 -11.11
N ARG A 45 -1.17 -1.18 -11.38
CA ARG A 45 -1.69 -1.29 -12.77
C ARG A 45 -1.21 -0.13 -13.63
N LYS A 46 -1.34 1.09 -13.14
CA LYS A 46 -0.89 2.29 -13.83
C LYS A 46 0.61 2.20 -14.18
N GLY A 47 1.43 1.77 -13.22
CA GLY A 47 2.86 1.62 -13.44
C GLY A 47 3.20 0.55 -14.46
N ILE A 48 2.50 -0.58 -14.42
CA ILE A 48 2.70 -1.69 -15.36
C ILE A 48 2.36 -1.26 -16.79
N GLU A 49 1.19 -0.62 -16.98
CA GLU A 49 0.74 -0.20 -18.30
C GLU A 49 1.64 0.87 -18.92
N ALA A 50 2.40 1.59 -18.11
CA ALA A 50 3.36 2.58 -18.58
C ALA A 50 4.74 2.01 -18.96
N LEU A 51 4.99 0.72 -18.70
CA LEU A 51 6.27 0.10 -19.02
C LEU A 51 6.47 -0.03 -20.52
N PRO A 52 7.62 0.42 -21.07
CA PRO A 52 7.90 0.32 -22.50
C PRO A 52 8.26 -1.12 -22.93
N ASP A 53 8.87 -1.91 -22.06
CA ASP A 53 9.24 -3.29 -22.36
C ASP A 53 8.01 -4.19 -22.32
N ARG A 54 7.60 -4.68 -23.50
CA ARG A 54 6.41 -5.53 -23.65
C ARG A 54 6.51 -6.82 -22.83
N ARG A 55 7.66 -7.50 -22.87
CA ARG A 55 7.86 -8.78 -22.17
C ARG A 55 7.71 -8.61 -20.67
N ARG A 56 8.35 -7.57 -20.12
CA ARG A 56 8.26 -7.28 -18.70
C ARG A 56 6.83 -6.86 -18.32
N ARG A 57 6.19 -6.05 -19.15
CA ARG A 57 4.79 -5.62 -18.92
C ARG A 57 3.86 -6.82 -18.83
N GLU A 58 3.95 -7.79 -19.77
CA GLU A 58 3.13 -8.99 -19.75
C GLU A 58 3.40 -9.84 -18.50
N LYS A 59 4.66 -9.99 -18.13
CA LYS A 59 5.03 -10.74 -16.92
C LYS A 59 4.41 -10.10 -15.67
N LEU A 60 4.48 -8.79 -15.55
CA LEU A 60 3.92 -8.09 -14.40
C LEU A 60 2.40 -8.05 -14.41
N ARG A 61 1.76 -8.04 -15.57
CA ARG A 61 0.31 -8.20 -15.68
C ARG A 61 -0.15 -9.53 -15.08
N LEU A 62 0.53 -10.62 -15.42
CA LEU A 62 0.21 -11.94 -14.85
C LEU A 62 0.39 -11.94 -13.33
N TRP A 63 1.47 -11.34 -12.84
CA TRP A 63 1.69 -11.22 -11.41
C TRP A 63 0.57 -10.43 -10.72
N LEU A 64 0.19 -9.28 -11.28
CA LEU A 64 -0.87 -8.43 -10.71
C LEU A 64 -2.23 -9.14 -10.72
N GLU A 65 -2.53 -9.88 -11.77
CA GLU A 65 -3.85 -10.50 -11.98
C GLU A 65 -4.02 -11.82 -11.25
N HIS A 66 -2.92 -12.53 -10.94
CA HIS A 66 -2.96 -13.88 -10.35
C HIS A 66 -2.22 -13.97 -9.02
N ASP A 67 -0.93 -13.63 -8.99
CA ASP A 67 -0.09 -13.84 -7.81
C ASP A 67 -0.45 -12.89 -6.67
N LEU A 68 -0.66 -11.62 -6.98
CA LEU A 68 -0.94 -10.61 -5.97
C LEU A 68 -2.30 -10.85 -5.29
N PRO A 69 -3.40 -11.10 -6.03
CA PRO A 69 -4.68 -11.43 -5.38
C PRO A 69 -4.61 -12.70 -4.54
N ALA A 70 -3.87 -13.70 -4.97
CA ALA A 70 -3.68 -14.94 -4.20
C ALA A 70 -2.93 -14.66 -2.89
N TRP A 71 -1.90 -13.81 -2.93
CA TRP A 71 -1.13 -13.44 -1.73
C TRP A 71 -2.03 -12.72 -0.71
N PHE A 72 -2.88 -11.79 -1.18
CA PHE A 72 -3.74 -10.99 -0.31
C PHE A 72 -5.19 -11.44 -0.30
N GLU A 73 -5.45 -12.73 -0.51
CA GLU A 73 -6.82 -13.24 -0.53
C GLU A 73 -7.56 -12.87 0.76
N GLY A 74 -8.71 -12.18 0.60
CA GLY A 74 -9.51 -11.71 1.74
C GLY A 74 -8.91 -10.49 2.46
N ARG A 75 -7.78 -9.95 2.00
CA ARG A 75 -7.08 -8.85 2.67
C ARG A 75 -6.79 -7.67 1.74
N VAL A 76 -7.57 -7.55 0.66
CA VAL A 76 -7.60 -6.36 -0.19
C VAL A 76 -8.75 -5.49 0.29
N LEU A 77 -8.45 -4.31 0.81
CA LEU A 77 -9.43 -3.43 1.44
C LEU A 77 -10.04 -2.47 0.42
N PRO A 78 -11.38 -2.45 0.30
CA PRO A 78 -12.04 -1.49 -0.58
C PRO A 78 -12.08 -0.08 0.05
N VAL A 79 -12.32 0.92 -0.79
CA VAL A 79 -12.63 2.28 -0.34
C VAL A 79 -14.13 2.46 -0.47
N GLY A 80 -14.83 2.22 0.63
CA GLY A 80 -16.27 2.34 0.70
C GLY A 80 -16.71 3.58 1.47
N LEU A 81 -18.00 3.61 1.84
CA LEU A 81 -18.60 4.76 2.52
C LEU A 81 -17.88 5.12 3.82
N ALA A 82 -17.57 4.15 4.66
CA ALA A 82 -16.93 4.40 5.94
C ALA A 82 -15.55 5.03 5.78
N ILE A 83 -14.76 4.55 4.81
CA ILE A 83 -13.44 5.11 4.52
C ILE A 83 -13.56 6.53 3.95
N ALA A 84 -14.49 6.75 3.04
CA ALA A 84 -14.72 8.08 2.46
C ALA A 84 -15.11 9.10 3.54
N ASP A 85 -15.97 8.70 4.47
CA ASP A 85 -16.36 9.55 5.59
C ASP A 85 -15.17 9.86 6.50
N ARG A 86 -14.40 8.85 6.86
CA ARG A 86 -13.19 9.02 7.68
C ARG A 86 -12.18 9.92 6.98
N TRP A 87 -12.00 9.75 5.67
CA TRP A 87 -11.13 10.57 4.85
C TRP A 87 -11.54 12.04 4.88
N GLY A 88 -12.84 12.34 4.73
CA GLY A 88 -13.34 13.71 4.81
C GLY A 88 -13.05 14.35 6.16
N ARG A 89 -13.24 13.62 7.25
CA ARG A 89 -12.92 14.10 8.60
C ARG A 89 -11.42 14.33 8.77
N LEU A 90 -10.60 13.42 8.25
CA LEU A 90 -9.14 13.55 8.32
C LEU A 90 -8.65 14.79 7.58
N LEU A 91 -9.18 15.06 6.39
CA LEU A 91 -8.84 16.25 5.61
C LEU A 91 -9.19 17.54 6.36
N ALA A 92 -10.36 17.57 7.01
CA ALA A 92 -10.78 18.70 7.81
C ALA A 92 -9.86 18.92 9.01
N GLU A 93 -9.46 17.84 9.69
CA GLU A 93 -8.56 17.89 10.83
C GLU A 93 -7.15 18.36 10.45
N VAL A 94 -6.61 17.86 9.32
CA VAL A 94 -5.30 18.25 8.82
C VAL A 94 -5.25 19.72 8.43
N GLY A 95 -6.31 20.24 7.78
CA GLY A 95 -6.46 21.66 7.47
C GLY A 95 -5.49 22.23 6.45
N ARG A 96 -4.81 21.39 5.67
CA ARG A 96 -3.90 21.79 4.59
C ARG A 96 -4.05 20.85 3.40
N PRO A 97 -3.66 21.28 2.19
CA PRO A 97 -3.68 20.38 1.03
C PRO A 97 -2.73 19.20 1.24
N VAL A 98 -3.18 17.99 0.90
CA VAL A 98 -2.39 16.76 0.97
C VAL A 98 -2.68 15.92 -0.26
N PRO A 99 -1.76 15.01 -0.66
CA PRO A 99 -2.00 14.11 -1.79
C PRO A 99 -3.22 13.23 -1.55
N THR A 100 -4.07 13.12 -2.56
CA THR A 100 -5.35 12.41 -2.44
C THR A 100 -5.16 10.93 -2.09
N ILE A 101 -4.33 10.22 -2.83
CA ILE A 101 -4.12 8.78 -2.61
C ILE A 101 -3.49 8.53 -1.25
N ASP A 102 -2.47 9.29 -0.88
CA ASP A 102 -1.82 9.15 0.43
C ASP A 102 -2.81 9.38 1.57
N SER A 103 -3.65 10.39 1.47
CA SER A 103 -4.65 10.69 2.50
C SER A 103 -5.72 9.60 2.59
N LEU A 104 -6.11 9.00 1.46
CA LEU A 104 -7.04 7.86 1.45
C LEU A 104 -6.42 6.61 2.08
N LEU A 105 -5.13 6.36 1.84
CA LEU A 105 -4.41 5.27 2.50
C LEU A 105 -4.33 5.52 4.01
N ALA A 106 -4.05 6.75 4.41
CA ALA A 106 -4.02 7.13 5.82
C ALA A 106 -5.39 6.88 6.49
N ALA A 107 -6.48 7.31 5.84
CA ALA A 107 -7.84 7.08 6.33
C ALA A 107 -8.17 5.59 6.43
N THR A 108 -7.74 4.79 5.46
CA THR A 108 -7.93 3.33 5.45
C THR A 108 -7.22 2.69 6.65
N ALA A 109 -5.96 3.06 6.87
CA ALA A 109 -5.17 2.54 7.98
C ALA A 109 -5.80 2.92 9.33
N LEU A 110 -6.20 4.18 9.48
CA LEU A 110 -6.85 4.66 10.71
C LEU A 110 -8.17 3.94 10.98
N HIS A 111 -8.99 3.77 9.94
CA HIS A 111 -10.30 3.11 10.09
C HIS A 111 -10.17 1.65 10.53
N HIS A 112 -9.22 0.92 9.96
CA HIS A 112 -8.99 -0.50 10.27
C HIS A 112 -7.97 -0.73 11.38
N GLU A 113 -7.47 0.34 12.01
CA GLU A 113 -6.46 0.26 13.08
C GLU A 113 -5.21 -0.48 12.62
N LEU A 114 -4.75 -0.16 11.40
CA LEU A 114 -3.55 -0.72 10.80
C LEU A 114 -2.38 0.25 10.90
N ARG A 115 -1.17 -0.27 10.99
CA ARG A 115 0.04 0.53 10.81
C ARG A 115 0.35 0.62 9.32
N LEU A 116 0.68 1.81 8.85
CA LEU A 116 1.05 2.01 7.45
C LEU A 116 2.53 1.70 7.26
N VAL A 117 2.84 0.88 6.27
CA VAL A 117 4.21 0.49 5.93
C VAL A 117 4.57 1.12 4.60
N THR A 118 5.57 2.01 4.60
CA THR A 118 5.93 2.80 3.43
C THR A 118 7.40 3.21 3.46
N ARG A 119 7.98 3.38 2.29
CA ARG A 119 9.32 3.99 2.14
C ARG A 119 9.29 5.49 2.45
N ASN A 120 8.16 6.15 2.20
CA ASN A 120 8.03 7.60 2.29
C ASN A 120 7.35 8.03 3.60
N ALA A 121 7.87 7.55 4.74
CA ALA A 121 7.26 7.78 6.04
C ALA A 121 7.01 9.26 6.34
N GLY A 122 7.90 10.15 5.90
CA GLY A 122 7.76 11.59 6.11
C GLY A 122 6.56 12.22 5.38
N ASP A 123 6.03 11.56 4.36
CA ASP A 123 4.86 12.05 3.61
C ASP A 123 3.54 11.67 4.27
N PHE A 124 3.57 10.87 5.34
CA PHE A 124 2.38 10.37 6.03
C PHE A 124 2.26 10.92 7.46
N ASP A 125 2.42 12.22 7.58
CA ASP A 125 2.23 12.92 8.86
C ASP A 125 0.75 13.24 9.08
N TYR A 126 0.00 12.26 9.56
CA TYR A 126 -1.43 12.37 9.84
C TYR A 126 -1.72 12.04 11.30
N PRO A 127 -2.67 12.76 11.93
CA PRO A 127 -2.99 12.54 13.35
C PRO A 127 -3.39 11.10 13.64
N GLY A 128 -2.72 10.48 14.61
CA GLY A 128 -3.02 9.13 15.06
C GLY A 128 -2.51 8.01 14.18
N LEU A 129 -1.87 8.31 13.06
CA LEU A 129 -1.35 7.30 12.15
C LEU A 129 0.04 6.83 12.59
N GLU A 130 0.20 5.53 12.77
CA GLU A 130 1.51 4.90 12.98
C GLU A 130 2.09 4.49 11.64
N VAL A 131 3.36 4.85 11.40
CA VAL A 131 4.04 4.61 10.12
C VAL A 131 5.34 3.87 10.37
N ILE A 132 5.60 2.86 9.54
CA ILE A 132 6.82 2.04 9.59
C ILE A 132 7.53 2.15 8.24
N ASN A 133 8.84 2.39 8.27
CA ASN A 133 9.69 2.32 7.08
C ASN A 133 10.66 1.16 7.24
N PRO A 134 10.44 0.03 6.53
CA PRO A 134 11.31 -1.14 6.64
C PRO A 134 12.57 -1.08 5.78
N PHE A 135 12.72 -0.03 4.97
CA PHE A 135 13.91 0.10 4.11
C PHE A 135 15.16 0.35 4.94
N GLY A 136 16.19 -0.37 4.64
CA GLY A 136 17.47 -0.25 5.33
C GLY A 136 18.59 0.20 4.42
#